data_e4869f4b69b57d081aa631858d1d1ce0
#
_entry.id   e4869f4b69b57d081aa631858d1d1ce0
#
_cell.length_a   1.000
_cell.length_b   1.000
_cell.length_c   1.000
_cell.angle_alpha   90.00
_cell.angle_beta   90.00
_cell.angle_gamma   90.00
#
_symmetry.space_group_name_H-M   'P 1'
#
loop_
_entity.id
_entity.type
_entity.pdbx_description
1 polymer ?
#
loop_
_entity_poly.entity_id
_entity_poly.type
_entity_poly.pdbx_seq_one_letter_code
_entity_poly.pdbx_strand_id
1 'polypeptide(L)'
;MGDGVQGQITSDGLIVRGGLFSGFDDWYRVITSGFLHYGFVHLGFNMYALWLLGPSFERALGRFRFSLFYFAAVAAGSFGAMLWSPNSLTVGASGAIFGLLGLATIAQRSSGYSIWKSGLGMILLLNFVLTFTVSSISVGGHLGGFVSGLTMGWLLFELPK
;
A
#
# COMPACT_ATOMS: atom_id res chain seq x y z
N MET A 1 -17.66 -28.65 1.25
CA MET A 1 -16.33 -29.28 1.20
C MET A 1 -15.66 -28.85 -0.11
N GLY A 2 -14.95 -27.73 -0.11
CA GLY A 2 -14.31 -27.15 -1.28
C GLY A 2 -13.20 -26.15 -0.95
N ASP A 3 -12.84 -26.02 0.31
CA ASP A 3 -12.06 -24.88 0.83
C ASP A 3 -10.58 -25.18 1.07
N GLY A 4 -10.11 -26.39 0.78
CA GLY A 4 -8.78 -26.81 1.21
C GLY A 4 -7.61 -26.18 0.43
N VAL A 5 -7.71 -26.08 -0.90
CA VAL A 5 -6.55 -25.68 -1.73
C VAL A 5 -6.47 -24.15 -1.91
N GLN A 6 -7.60 -23.49 -2.13
CA GLN A 6 -7.60 -22.02 -2.19
C GLN A 6 -7.31 -21.38 -0.83
N GLY A 7 -7.80 -21.98 0.27
CA GLY A 7 -7.49 -21.55 1.61
C GLY A 7 -6.00 -21.70 1.96
N GLN A 8 -5.35 -22.77 1.55
CA GLN A 8 -3.92 -23.00 1.82
C GLN A 8 -3.00 -22.04 1.03
N ILE A 9 -3.23 -21.85 -0.26
CA ILE A 9 -2.43 -20.90 -1.07
C ILE A 9 -2.59 -19.47 -0.57
N THR A 10 -3.79 -19.12 -0.09
CA THR A 10 -4.04 -17.80 0.49
C THR A 10 -3.43 -17.69 1.88
N SER A 11 -3.53 -18.73 2.72
CA SER A 11 -2.98 -18.71 4.08
C SER A 11 -1.45 -18.63 4.11
N ASP A 12 -0.77 -19.28 3.17
CA ASP A 12 0.70 -19.29 3.10
C ASP A 12 1.30 -17.93 2.66
N GLY A 13 0.51 -17.07 2.04
CA GLY A 13 0.93 -15.73 1.63
C GLY A 13 0.39 -14.57 2.48
N LEU A 14 -0.52 -14.86 3.42
CA LEU A 14 -1.21 -13.85 4.22
C LEU A 14 -0.37 -13.38 5.41
N ILE A 15 -0.49 -12.09 5.73
CA ILE A 15 0.06 -11.55 6.97
C ILE A 15 -0.92 -11.84 8.10
N VAL A 16 -0.51 -12.74 8.98
CA VAL A 16 -1.15 -12.96 10.27
C VAL A 16 -0.08 -12.72 11.33
N ARG A 17 -0.38 -11.94 12.35
CA ARG A 17 0.57 -11.63 13.42
C ARG A 17 1.23 -12.89 14.03
N GLY A 18 0.47 -13.98 14.17
CA GLY A 18 0.99 -15.27 14.60
C GLY A 18 2.02 -15.86 13.62
N GLY A 19 1.88 -15.61 12.30
CA GLY A 19 2.78 -16.14 11.27
C GLY A 19 4.11 -15.41 11.18
N LEU A 20 4.14 -14.09 11.43
CA LEU A 20 5.39 -13.31 11.40
C LEU A 20 6.25 -13.49 12.65
N PHE A 21 5.63 -13.83 13.78
CA PHE A 21 6.32 -13.98 15.07
C PHE A 21 6.38 -15.43 15.56
N SER A 22 5.78 -16.38 14.84
CA SER A 22 5.92 -17.80 15.14
C SER A 22 7.26 -18.39 14.68
N GLY A 23 8.05 -17.63 13.91
CA GLY A 23 9.40 -17.98 13.46
C GLY A 23 9.91 -16.98 12.43
N PHE A 24 11.23 -16.89 12.26
CA PHE A 24 11.86 -16.07 11.21
C PHE A 24 11.52 -16.55 9.79
N ASP A 25 10.84 -17.67 9.64
CA ASP A 25 10.61 -18.35 8.37
C ASP A 25 9.54 -17.67 7.50
N ASP A 26 8.70 -16.81 8.08
CA ASP A 26 7.54 -16.18 7.40
C ASP A 26 7.71 -14.69 7.04
N TRP A 27 8.90 -14.13 7.24
CA TRP A 27 9.18 -12.71 6.99
C TRP A 27 8.86 -12.27 5.55
N TYR A 28 9.00 -13.16 4.57
CA TYR A 28 8.70 -12.89 3.16
C TYR A 28 7.24 -12.47 2.93
N ARG A 29 6.33 -12.85 3.82
CA ARG A 29 4.90 -12.50 3.75
C ARG A 29 4.67 -10.99 3.84
N VAL A 30 5.58 -10.24 4.47
CA VAL A 30 5.56 -8.77 4.50
C VAL A 30 5.55 -8.19 3.08
N ILE A 31 6.18 -8.88 2.15
CA ILE A 31 6.26 -8.47 0.75
C ILE A 31 5.23 -9.22 -0.11
N THR A 32 5.14 -10.54 0.03
CA THR A 32 4.32 -11.36 -0.87
C THR A 32 2.82 -11.11 -0.71
N SER A 33 2.37 -10.71 0.47
CA SER A 33 0.97 -10.30 0.71
C SER A 33 0.51 -9.15 -0.21
N GLY A 34 1.42 -8.26 -0.61
CA GLY A 34 1.15 -7.18 -1.55
C GLY A 34 0.82 -7.64 -2.97
N PHE A 35 1.06 -8.91 -3.30
CA PHE A 35 0.79 -9.51 -4.62
C PHE A 35 -0.44 -10.42 -4.62
N LEU A 36 -1.00 -10.74 -3.46
CA LEU A 36 -2.22 -11.52 -3.32
C LEU A 36 -3.45 -10.61 -3.28
N HIS A 37 -4.59 -11.10 -3.77
CA HIS A 37 -5.83 -10.32 -3.85
C HIS A 37 -7.04 -11.20 -3.53
N TYR A 38 -8.04 -10.64 -2.85
CA TYR A 38 -9.31 -11.32 -2.52
C TYR A 38 -10.23 -11.59 -3.71
N GLY A 39 -9.77 -11.44 -4.93
CA GLY A 39 -10.53 -11.72 -6.14
C GLY A 39 -10.32 -10.68 -7.23
N PHE A 40 -10.96 -10.91 -8.38
CA PHE A 40 -10.72 -10.14 -9.60
C PHE A 40 -11.07 -8.65 -9.47
N VAL A 41 -12.10 -8.31 -8.70
CA VAL A 41 -12.51 -6.91 -8.52
C VAL A 41 -11.45 -6.15 -7.72
N HIS A 42 -10.96 -6.74 -6.61
CA HIS A 42 -9.89 -6.16 -5.80
C HIS A 42 -8.60 -6.02 -6.59
N LEU A 43 -8.22 -7.07 -7.34
CA LEU A 43 -7.06 -7.02 -8.23
C LEU A 43 -7.21 -5.92 -9.29
N GLY A 44 -8.38 -5.84 -9.94
CA GLY A 44 -8.66 -4.86 -10.99
C GLY A 44 -8.52 -3.42 -10.51
N PHE A 45 -9.09 -3.08 -9.35
CA PHE A 45 -8.95 -1.74 -8.77
C PHE A 45 -7.50 -1.41 -8.40
N ASN A 46 -6.76 -2.36 -7.82
CA ASN A 46 -5.34 -2.15 -7.51
C ASN A 46 -4.51 -1.95 -8.78
N MET A 47 -4.69 -2.78 -9.79
CA MET A 47 -3.94 -2.67 -11.05
C MET A 47 -4.30 -1.38 -11.81
N TYR A 48 -5.57 -0.98 -11.81
CA TYR A 48 -5.99 0.29 -12.41
C TYR A 48 -5.35 1.49 -11.71
N ALA A 49 -5.36 1.53 -10.37
CA ALA A 49 -4.73 2.59 -9.61
C ALA A 49 -3.20 2.64 -9.82
N LEU A 50 -2.55 1.47 -9.83
CA LEU A 50 -1.11 1.38 -10.11
C LEU A 50 -0.76 1.81 -11.54
N TRP A 51 -1.58 1.43 -12.53
CA TRP A 51 -1.43 1.86 -13.91
C TRP A 51 -1.59 3.38 -14.07
N LEU A 52 -2.49 3.99 -13.32
CA LEU A 52 -2.72 5.44 -13.36
C LEU A 52 -1.60 6.23 -12.70
N LEU A 53 -1.13 5.80 -11.54
CA LEU A 53 -0.16 6.53 -10.70
C LEU A 53 1.30 6.13 -11.01
N GLY A 54 1.55 4.84 -11.16
CA GLY A 54 2.91 4.26 -11.24
C GLY A 54 3.79 4.87 -12.30
N PRO A 55 3.35 4.96 -13.58
CA PRO A 55 4.19 5.45 -14.67
C PRO A 55 4.73 6.87 -14.47
N SER A 56 3.99 7.74 -13.77
CA SER A 56 4.43 9.10 -13.49
C SER A 56 5.59 9.11 -12.50
N PHE A 57 5.50 8.31 -11.44
CA PHE A 57 6.56 8.19 -10.45
C PHE A 57 7.75 7.38 -10.95
N GLU A 58 7.51 6.32 -11.74
CA GLU A 58 8.59 5.56 -12.35
C GLU A 58 9.45 6.44 -13.28
N ARG A 59 8.82 7.30 -14.09
CA ARG A 59 9.54 8.27 -14.92
C ARG A 59 10.31 9.32 -14.11
N ALA A 60 9.73 9.80 -13.01
CA ALA A 60 10.35 10.83 -12.17
C ALA A 60 11.51 10.29 -11.32
N LEU A 61 11.40 9.10 -10.78
CA LEU A 61 12.38 8.50 -9.85
C LEU A 61 13.38 7.58 -10.56
N GLY A 62 13.03 7.08 -11.74
CA GLY A 62 13.71 5.97 -12.40
C GLY A 62 13.30 4.61 -11.81
N ARG A 63 13.42 3.56 -12.61
CA ARG A 63 12.92 2.20 -12.29
C ARG A 63 13.40 1.67 -10.95
N PHE A 64 14.70 1.81 -10.68
CA PHE A 64 15.30 1.27 -9.45
C PHE A 64 14.73 1.93 -8.18
N ARG A 65 14.72 3.27 -8.12
CA ARG A 65 14.21 4.01 -6.96
C ARG A 65 12.70 3.83 -6.80
N PHE A 66 11.96 3.78 -7.90
CA PHE A 66 10.52 3.49 -7.87
C PHE A 66 10.25 2.10 -7.30
N SER A 67 10.97 1.06 -7.78
CA SER A 67 10.81 -0.30 -7.24
C SER A 67 11.16 -0.38 -5.76
N LEU A 68 12.27 0.23 -5.34
CA LEU A 68 12.67 0.27 -3.93
C LEU A 68 11.60 0.93 -3.06
N PHE A 69 11.08 2.09 -3.51
CA PHE A 69 9.99 2.77 -2.83
C PHE A 69 8.72 1.90 -2.78
N TYR A 70 8.34 1.29 -3.90
CA TYR A 70 7.16 0.44 -3.98
C TYR A 70 7.20 -0.70 -2.95
N PHE A 71 8.30 -1.44 -2.90
CA PHE A 71 8.48 -2.52 -1.93
C PHE A 71 8.55 -2.03 -0.48
N ALA A 72 9.18 -0.89 -0.23
CA ALA A 72 9.17 -0.27 1.09
C ALA A 72 7.75 0.13 1.53
N ALA A 73 6.93 0.64 0.62
CA ALA A 73 5.54 0.99 0.89
C ALA A 73 4.66 -0.25 1.09
N VAL A 74 4.90 -1.35 0.33
CA VAL A 74 4.28 -2.66 0.61
C VAL A 74 4.60 -3.09 2.05
N ALA A 75 5.88 -3.09 2.43
CA ALA A 75 6.31 -3.49 3.77
C ALA A 75 5.69 -2.60 4.86
N ALA A 76 5.69 -1.28 4.67
CA ALA A 76 5.09 -0.34 5.62
C ALA A 76 3.57 -0.55 5.76
N GLY A 77 2.87 -0.84 4.67
CA GLY A 77 1.47 -1.23 4.68
C GLY A 77 1.25 -2.52 5.47
N SER A 78 2.09 -3.52 5.27
CA SER A 78 2.05 -4.78 5.99
C SER A 78 2.25 -4.60 7.49
N PHE A 79 3.25 -3.82 7.91
CA PHE A 79 3.46 -3.48 9.31
C PHE A 79 2.30 -2.69 9.90
N GLY A 80 1.75 -1.71 9.16
CA GLY A 80 0.57 -0.97 9.58
C GLY A 80 -0.65 -1.87 9.79
N ALA A 81 -0.88 -2.82 8.90
CA ALA A 81 -1.96 -3.81 9.04
C ALA A 81 -1.78 -4.67 10.29
N MET A 82 -0.57 -5.15 10.57
CA MET A 82 -0.26 -5.93 11.77
C MET A 82 -0.45 -5.16 13.07
N LEU A 83 -0.12 -3.88 13.06
CA LEU A 83 -0.29 -3.02 14.25
C LEU A 83 -1.76 -2.71 14.50
N TRP A 84 -2.55 -2.47 13.45
CA TRP A 84 -3.95 -2.07 13.56
C TRP A 84 -4.89 -3.25 13.83
N SER A 85 -4.69 -4.34 13.11
CA SER A 85 -5.55 -5.53 13.15
C SER A 85 -4.71 -6.81 13.13
N PRO A 86 -4.05 -7.14 14.25
CA PRO A 86 -3.05 -8.21 14.29
C PRO A 86 -3.57 -9.62 13.95
N ASN A 87 -4.86 -9.83 14.05
CA ASN A 87 -5.50 -11.12 13.79
C ASN A 87 -6.25 -11.16 12.44
N SER A 88 -6.13 -10.09 11.64
CA SER A 88 -6.79 -10.02 10.34
C SER A 88 -5.84 -10.43 9.22
N LEU A 89 -6.38 -11.17 8.27
CA LEU A 89 -5.69 -11.48 7.03
C LEU A 89 -5.66 -10.21 6.16
N THR A 90 -4.48 -9.80 5.74
CA THR A 90 -4.31 -8.62 4.88
C THR A 90 -3.58 -8.99 3.60
N VAL A 91 -4.14 -8.61 2.47
CA VAL A 91 -3.56 -8.81 1.13
C VAL A 91 -3.88 -7.63 0.23
N GLY A 92 -3.03 -7.42 -0.77
CA GLY A 92 -3.26 -6.45 -1.84
C GLY A 92 -2.15 -5.41 -1.97
N ALA A 93 -1.97 -4.91 -3.20
CA ALA A 93 -1.03 -3.85 -3.52
C ALA A 93 -1.43 -2.48 -2.97
N SER A 94 -2.59 -2.37 -2.34
CA SER A 94 -3.18 -1.10 -1.92
C SER A 94 -2.32 -0.33 -0.91
N GLY A 95 -1.56 -1.01 -0.04
CA GLY A 95 -0.58 -0.35 0.82
C GLY A 95 0.45 0.45 0.01
N ALA A 96 1.02 -0.13 -1.05
CA ALA A 96 1.95 0.59 -1.93
C ALA A 96 1.25 1.70 -2.73
N ILE A 97 0.00 1.49 -3.17
CA ILE A 97 -0.80 2.51 -3.87
C ILE A 97 -1.07 3.71 -2.95
N PHE A 98 -1.42 3.47 -1.69
CA PHE A 98 -1.52 4.55 -0.69
C PHE A 98 -0.17 5.22 -0.43
N GLY A 99 0.94 4.48 -0.51
CA GLY A 99 2.28 5.05 -0.53
C GLY A 99 2.49 6.02 -1.70
N LEU A 100 2.09 5.64 -2.91
CA LEU A 100 2.14 6.54 -4.07
C LEU A 100 1.25 7.78 -3.89
N LEU A 101 0.08 7.65 -3.28
CA LEU A 101 -0.78 8.79 -2.96
C LEU A 101 -0.14 9.72 -1.91
N GLY A 102 0.53 9.17 -0.89
CA GLY A 102 1.29 9.95 0.09
C GLY A 102 2.45 10.71 -0.57
N LEU A 103 3.22 10.03 -1.41
CA LEU A 103 4.31 10.63 -2.19
C LEU A 103 3.80 11.75 -3.11
N ALA A 104 2.66 11.53 -3.81
CA ALA A 104 2.00 12.52 -4.65
C ALA A 104 1.60 13.77 -3.86
N THR A 105 1.12 13.58 -2.64
CA THR A 105 0.70 14.68 -1.76
C THR A 105 1.86 15.64 -1.47
N ILE A 106 3.01 15.11 -1.08
CA ILE A 106 4.19 15.93 -0.81
C ILE A 106 4.77 16.52 -2.10
N ALA A 107 4.86 15.73 -3.18
CA ALA A 107 5.38 16.22 -4.46
C ALA A 107 4.59 17.41 -5.00
N GLN A 108 3.26 17.39 -4.92
CA GLN A 108 2.43 18.51 -5.33
C GLN A 108 2.59 19.72 -4.40
N ARG A 109 2.60 19.50 -3.08
CA ARG A 109 2.81 20.56 -2.10
C ARG A 109 4.14 21.28 -2.33
N SER A 110 5.23 20.53 -2.46
CA SER A 110 6.58 21.07 -2.68
C SER A 110 6.72 21.84 -4.01
N SER A 111 5.87 21.47 -4.99
CA SER A 111 5.80 22.19 -6.28
C SER A 111 4.86 23.40 -6.25
N GLY A 112 4.26 23.72 -5.10
CA GLY A 112 3.30 24.83 -4.94
C GLY A 112 1.91 24.54 -5.51
N TYR A 113 1.62 23.30 -5.93
CA TYR A 113 0.31 22.92 -6.44
C TYR A 113 -0.65 22.53 -5.32
N SER A 114 -1.88 23.03 -5.41
CA SER A 114 -2.95 22.62 -4.50
C SER A 114 -3.44 21.21 -4.83
N ILE A 115 -3.40 20.30 -3.85
CA ILE A 115 -3.95 18.94 -3.99
C ILE A 115 -5.45 18.94 -4.32
N TRP A 116 -6.18 19.99 -3.92
CA TRP A 116 -7.61 20.13 -4.21
C TRP A 116 -7.87 20.53 -5.65
N LYS A 117 -7.07 21.46 -6.17
CA LYS A 117 -7.20 21.91 -7.57
C LYS A 117 -6.75 20.84 -8.58
N SER A 118 -5.84 19.96 -8.19
CA SER A 118 -5.39 18.85 -9.04
C SER A 118 -6.33 17.65 -9.05
N GLY A 119 -7.31 17.61 -8.14
CA GLY A 119 -8.19 16.46 -7.93
C GLY A 119 -7.61 15.40 -6.99
N LEU A 120 -6.33 15.46 -6.62
CA LEU A 120 -5.70 14.50 -5.70
C LEU A 120 -6.39 14.49 -4.33
N GLY A 121 -6.79 15.66 -3.82
CA GLY A 121 -7.50 15.78 -2.54
C GLY A 121 -8.82 15.00 -2.55
N MET A 122 -9.56 15.02 -3.67
CA MET A 122 -10.79 14.25 -3.81
C MET A 122 -10.51 12.75 -3.87
N ILE A 123 -9.47 12.33 -4.59
CA ILE A 123 -9.04 10.92 -4.64
C ILE A 123 -8.68 10.43 -3.25
N LEU A 124 -7.90 11.20 -2.49
CA LEU A 124 -7.55 10.88 -1.10
C LEU A 124 -8.80 10.77 -0.22
N LEU A 125 -9.69 11.76 -0.27
CA LEU A 125 -10.92 11.77 0.51
C LEU A 125 -11.74 10.51 0.25
N LEU A 126 -12.02 10.19 -1.01
CA LEU A 126 -12.82 9.01 -1.37
C LEU A 126 -12.15 7.71 -0.93
N ASN A 127 -10.84 7.58 -1.13
CA ASN A 127 -10.11 6.39 -0.71
C ASN A 127 -10.08 6.23 0.82
N PHE A 128 -9.94 7.32 1.59
CA PHE A 128 -10.03 7.24 3.05
C PHE A 128 -11.46 6.99 3.54
N VAL A 129 -12.48 7.58 2.93
CA VAL A 129 -13.87 7.25 3.24
C VAL A 129 -14.12 5.75 3.04
N LEU A 130 -13.72 5.19 1.89
CA LEU A 130 -13.84 3.75 1.64
C LEU A 130 -13.05 2.93 2.66
N THR A 131 -11.84 3.35 2.99
CA THR A 131 -10.97 2.67 3.97
C THR A 131 -11.64 2.54 5.34
N PHE A 132 -12.34 3.58 5.79
CA PHE A 132 -12.96 3.58 7.11
C PHE A 132 -14.40 3.04 7.13
N THR A 133 -15.05 2.94 5.98
CA THR A 133 -16.46 2.48 5.90
C THR A 133 -16.61 1.04 5.46
N VAL A 134 -15.66 0.52 4.70
CA VAL A 134 -15.71 -0.86 4.17
C VAL A 134 -14.90 -1.79 5.07
N SER A 135 -15.56 -2.64 5.81
CA SER A 135 -14.95 -3.51 6.85
C SER A 135 -13.92 -4.50 6.33
N SER A 136 -13.96 -4.86 5.03
CA SER A 136 -12.99 -5.75 4.40
C SER A 136 -11.69 -5.03 3.98
N ILE A 137 -11.61 -3.71 4.13
CA ILE A 137 -10.43 -2.94 3.78
C ILE A 137 -9.51 -2.79 5.00
N SER A 138 -8.22 -3.02 4.81
CA SER A 138 -7.21 -2.88 5.87
C SER A 138 -6.90 -1.41 6.15
N VAL A 139 -7.47 -0.86 7.21
CA VAL A 139 -7.19 0.51 7.66
C VAL A 139 -5.69 0.70 7.93
N GLY A 140 -5.10 -0.19 8.71
CA GLY A 140 -3.67 -0.13 9.03
C GLY A 140 -2.78 -0.26 7.80
N GLY A 141 -3.15 -1.11 6.86
CA GLY A 141 -2.42 -1.29 5.60
C GLY A 141 -2.37 -0.01 4.76
N HIS A 142 -3.50 0.67 4.63
CA HIS A 142 -3.59 1.93 3.89
C HIS A 142 -2.88 3.07 4.62
N LEU A 143 -3.05 3.20 5.93
CA LEU A 143 -2.37 4.24 6.73
C LEU A 143 -0.85 4.04 6.73
N GLY A 144 -0.37 2.80 6.94
CA GLY A 144 1.06 2.49 6.93
C GLY A 144 1.71 2.81 5.58
N GLY A 145 1.05 2.41 4.49
CA GLY A 145 1.47 2.77 3.14
C GLY A 145 1.50 4.29 2.92
N PHE A 146 0.41 4.99 3.27
CA PHE A 146 0.31 6.44 3.09
C PHE A 146 1.39 7.21 3.86
N VAL A 147 1.62 6.86 5.12
CA VAL A 147 2.68 7.47 5.96
C VAL A 147 4.06 7.23 5.36
N SER A 148 4.34 6.03 4.84
CA SER A 148 5.61 5.76 4.16
C SER A 148 5.81 6.66 2.93
N GLY A 149 4.75 6.91 2.17
CA GLY A 149 4.76 7.82 1.03
C GLY A 149 4.98 9.29 1.41
N LEU A 150 4.32 9.76 2.46
CA LEU A 150 4.56 11.10 3.02
C LEU A 150 6.01 11.26 3.46
N THR A 151 6.56 10.27 4.18
CA THR A 151 7.93 10.29 4.68
C THR A 151 8.93 10.31 3.52
N MET A 152 8.76 9.45 2.52
CA MET A 152 9.64 9.43 1.34
C MET A 152 9.53 10.74 0.55
N GLY A 153 8.32 11.27 0.37
CA GLY A 153 8.11 12.55 -0.30
C GLY A 153 8.84 13.69 0.44
N TRP A 154 8.75 13.71 1.75
CA TRP A 154 9.45 14.70 2.57
C TRP A 154 10.98 14.57 2.42
N LEU A 155 11.52 13.36 2.47
CA LEU A 155 12.95 13.10 2.26
C LEU A 155 13.44 13.52 0.86
N LEU A 156 12.61 13.35 -0.17
CA LEU A 156 13.00 13.64 -1.55
C LEU A 156 12.84 15.10 -1.95
N PHE A 157 11.82 15.80 -1.42
CA PHE A 157 11.40 17.10 -1.92
C PHE A 157 11.52 18.25 -0.91
N GLU A 158 11.55 17.96 0.39
CA GLU A 158 11.52 18.99 1.43
C GLU A 158 12.84 19.10 2.20
N LEU A 159 13.70 18.06 2.18
CA LEU A 159 15.02 18.16 2.82
C LEU A 159 15.93 19.10 2.02
N PRO A 160 16.69 20.01 2.69
CA PRO A 160 17.73 20.79 2.05
C PRO A 160 18.77 19.87 1.40
N LYS A 161 19.13 20.16 0.16
CA LYS A 161 20.16 19.44 -0.59
C LYS A 161 21.53 20.02 -0.26
#